data_5d5b783c510b0d6271b4b1b77b110279
#
_entry.id   5d5b783c510b0d6271b4b1b77b110279
#
_cell.length_a   1.000
_cell.length_b   1.000
_cell.length_c   1.000
_cell.angle_alpha   90.00
_cell.angle_beta   90.00
_cell.angle_gamma   90.00
#
_symmetry.space_group_name_H-M   'P 1'
#
loop_
_entity.id
_entity.type
_entity.pdbx_description
1 polymer ?
#
loop_
_entity_poly.entity_id
_entity_poly.type
_entity_poly.pdbx_seq_one_letter_code
_entity_poly.pdbx_strand_id
1 'polypeptide(L)'
;MSTHTDERPNARAREQRLGFVSRPRFEDYREKYAPYFKLERRNGILQAQMHTAGGPVMYGLPIHNAWSQLWLDIGNDPDNEVLIFSGTGDKWIAGFDPEMAKEPIHELPADAFYDQIYSDATKLLEAFIFNIDIPTIACINGSGLHTEFALLCDITLCAEYTELFDPHFKFNLVPGDGQGLTFQELMGPKRAAYFLYTSDKIDAQMAKEMGLVNEVVPLDRLLPRAWEIAEKIMQKPRSIRRLTSAVLRRQWKRRLVEDLGFHVAHELLGMHLKEVSK
;
A
#
# COMPACT_ATOMS: atom_id res chain seq x y z
N MET A 1 -12.15 -33.27 -14.33
CA MET A 1 -12.08 -32.46 -13.11
C MET A 1 -10.87 -32.95 -12.32
N SER A 2 -9.72 -32.31 -12.45
CA SER A 2 -8.52 -32.68 -11.70
C SER A 2 -8.58 -31.97 -10.36
N THR A 3 -8.72 -32.73 -9.28
CA THR A 3 -8.58 -32.25 -7.91
C THR A 3 -7.11 -31.90 -7.69
N HIS A 4 -6.76 -30.62 -7.83
CA HIS A 4 -5.45 -30.14 -7.37
C HIS A 4 -5.42 -30.26 -5.84
N THR A 5 -4.92 -31.36 -5.34
CA THR A 5 -4.51 -31.49 -3.94
C THR A 5 -3.39 -30.48 -3.67
N ASP A 6 -3.55 -29.73 -2.61
CA ASP A 6 -2.60 -28.69 -2.19
C ASP A 6 -1.26 -29.34 -1.78
N GLU A 7 -0.25 -29.30 -2.67
CA GLU A 7 1.09 -29.87 -2.44
C GLU A 7 1.98 -29.03 -1.47
N ARG A 8 1.44 -27.97 -0.87
CA ARG A 8 2.20 -27.01 -0.05
C ARG A 8 2.76 -27.53 1.26
N PRO A 9 2.12 -28.46 2.01
CA PRO A 9 2.76 -29.07 3.18
C PRO A 9 4.10 -29.73 2.87
N ASN A 10 4.27 -30.23 1.66
CA ASN A 10 5.48 -30.87 1.20
C ASN A 10 6.63 -29.87 0.90
N ALA A 11 6.35 -28.65 0.47
CA ALA A 11 7.37 -27.66 0.12
C ALA A 11 8.11 -27.15 1.37
N ARG A 12 7.40 -26.74 2.43
CA ARG A 12 7.99 -26.29 3.69
C ARG A 12 8.79 -27.41 4.37
N ALA A 13 8.23 -28.62 4.43
CA ALA A 13 8.93 -29.78 4.98
C ALA A 13 10.22 -30.13 4.20
N ARG A 14 10.18 -29.98 2.87
CA ARG A 14 11.37 -30.16 2.03
C ARG A 14 12.42 -29.09 2.28
N GLU A 15 12.03 -27.80 2.35
CA GLU A 15 12.94 -26.67 2.64
C GLU A 15 13.61 -26.87 4.01
N GLN A 16 12.85 -27.22 5.05
CA GLN A 16 13.36 -27.49 6.38
C GLN A 16 14.38 -28.65 6.38
N ARG A 17 14.06 -29.76 5.71
CA ARG A 17 14.97 -30.91 5.59
C ARG A 17 16.25 -30.56 4.86
N LEU A 18 16.22 -29.62 3.92
CA LEU A 18 17.38 -29.13 3.18
C LEU A 18 18.15 -28.02 3.92
N GLY A 19 17.72 -27.62 5.11
CA GLY A 19 18.39 -26.60 5.91
C GLY A 19 18.17 -25.16 5.41
N PHE A 20 17.10 -24.90 4.68
CA PHE A 20 16.77 -23.53 4.28
C PHE A 20 16.42 -22.69 5.51
N VAL A 21 16.73 -21.40 5.44
CA VAL A 21 16.29 -20.42 6.43
C VAL A 21 14.75 -20.42 6.50
N SER A 22 14.22 -20.43 7.71
CA SER A 22 12.78 -20.45 7.95
C SER A 22 12.12 -19.19 7.36
N ARG A 23 11.04 -19.40 6.63
CA ARG A 23 10.22 -18.30 6.10
C ARG A 23 9.19 -17.84 7.13
N PRO A 24 8.71 -16.59 7.06
CA PRO A 24 7.66 -16.10 7.93
C PRO A 24 6.43 -17.02 7.94
N ARG A 25 5.80 -17.15 9.08
CA ARG A 25 4.55 -17.88 9.25
C ARG A 25 3.42 -16.91 9.54
N PHE A 26 2.26 -17.17 8.98
CA PHE A 26 1.09 -16.30 9.12
C PHE A 26 0.75 -16.00 10.58
N GLU A 27 0.79 -17.01 11.44
CA GLU A 27 0.47 -16.87 12.86
C GLU A 27 1.41 -15.88 13.55
N ASP A 28 2.71 -15.94 13.23
CA ASP A 28 3.74 -15.10 13.85
C ASP A 28 3.58 -13.63 13.45
N TYR A 29 3.45 -13.33 12.15
CA TYR A 29 3.30 -11.94 11.74
C TYR A 29 1.86 -11.39 11.93
N ARG A 30 0.83 -12.25 11.98
CA ARG A 30 -0.51 -11.81 12.36
C ARG A 30 -0.53 -11.22 13.77
N GLU A 31 0.16 -11.88 14.72
CA GLU A 31 0.28 -11.39 16.09
C GLU A 31 1.16 -10.14 16.17
N LYS A 32 2.33 -10.17 15.51
CA LYS A 32 3.28 -9.05 15.44
C LYS A 32 2.64 -7.73 15.01
N TYR A 33 1.80 -7.79 13.99
CA TYR A 33 1.17 -6.58 13.41
C TYR A 33 -0.25 -6.31 13.90
N ALA A 34 -0.79 -7.10 14.84
CA ALA A 34 -2.13 -6.92 15.38
C ALA A 34 -2.45 -5.49 15.90
N PRO A 35 -1.50 -4.68 16.41
CA PRO A 35 -1.76 -3.31 16.78
C PRO A 35 -2.17 -2.38 15.62
N TYR A 36 -1.78 -2.73 14.37
CA TYR A 36 -1.95 -1.88 13.19
C TYR A 36 -2.78 -2.52 12.09
N PHE A 37 -2.82 -3.86 12.04
CA PHE A 37 -3.48 -4.62 10.98
C PHE A 37 -4.28 -5.79 11.54
N LYS A 38 -5.53 -5.89 11.11
CA LYS A 38 -6.30 -7.12 11.22
C LYS A 38 -5.98 -7.98 10.00
N LEU A 39 -5.29 -9.09 10.22
CA LEU A 39 -4.90 -10.03 9.18
C LEU A 39 -5.78 -11.28 9.23
N GLU A 40 -6.39 -11.62 8.11
CA GLU A 40 -7.18 -12.84 7.92
C GLU A 40 -6.71 -13.56 6.66
N ARG A 41 -6.55 -14.89 6.73
CA ARG A 41 -6.16 -15.68 5.56
C ARG A 41 -7.11 -16.86 5.36
N ARG A 42 -7.63 -16.99 4.14
CA ARG A 42 -8.48 -18.13 3.72
C ARG A 42 -8.00 -18.64 2.36
N ASN A 43 -7.66 -19.92 2.28
CA ASN A 43 -7.22 -20.57 1.03
C ASN A 43 -6.12 -19.82 0.27
N GLY A 44 -5.17 -19.21 1.00
CA GLY A 44 -4.08 -18.42 0.41
C GLY A 44 -4.45 -16.98 0.06
N ILE A 45 -5.70 -16.57 0.13
CA ILE A 45 -6.11 -15.17 0.01
C ILE A 45 -5.91 -14.51 1.38
N LEU A 46 -4.99 -13.57 1.45
CA LEU A 46 -4.69 -12.77 2.64
C LEU A 46 -5.41 -11.44 2.57
N GLN A 47 -6.24 -11.14 3.56
CA GLN A 47 -6.80 -9.82 3.78
C GLN A 47 -5.98 -9.10 4.83
N ALA A 48 -5.45 -7.93 4.51
CA ALA A 48 -4.78 -7.00 5.42
C ALA A 48 -5.63 -5.73 5.56
N GLN A 49 -6.30 -5.60 6.70
CA GLN A 49 -7.12 -4.44 7.02
C GLN A 49 -6.38 -3.56 8.03
N MET A 50 -6.01 -2.36 7.62
CA MET A 50 -5.32 -1.40 8.48
C MET A 50 -6.28 -0.70 9.44
N HIS A 51 -5.83 -0.44 10.67
CA HIS A 51 -6.62 0.22 11.69
C HIS A 51 -5.76 0.94 12.74
N THR A 52 -6.38 1.86 13.48
CA THR A 52 -5.86 2.42 14.74
C THR A 52 -6.85 2.08 15.84
N ALA A 53 -6.45 1.25 16.79
CA ALA A 53 -7.31 0.80 17.90
C ALA A 53 -8.68 0.22 17.45
N GLY A 54 -8.70 -0.48 16.29
CA GLY A 54 -9.92 -1.07 15.71
C GLY A 54 -10.81 -0.11 14.92
N GLY A 55 -10.48 1.16 14.85
CA GLY A 55 -11.18 2.20 14.08
C GLY A 55 -10.43 2.62 12.82
N PRO A 56 -10.88 3.69 12.13
CA PRO A 56 -10.18 4.27 11.00
C PRO A 56 -8.73 4.63 11.34
N VAL A 57 -7.85 4.52 10.35
CA VAL A 57 -6.42 4.76 10.55
C VAL A 57 -6.14 6.22 10.88
N MET A 58 -5.37 6.43 11.93
CA MET A 58 -4.67 7.68 12.21
C MET A 58 -3.20 7.47 11.85
N TYR A 59 -2.71 8.26 10.89
CA TYR A 59 -1.35 8.14 10.38
C TYR A 59 -0.31 8.61 11.40
N GLY A 60 0.73 7.81 11.58
CA GLY A 60 1.84 8.12 12.48
C GLY A 60 3.05 7.25 12.14
N LEU A 61 4.23 7.61 12.67
CA LEU A 61 5.48 6.88 12.40
C LEU A 61 5.40 5.38 12.74
N PRO A 62 4.72 4.94 13.83
CA PRO A 62 4.63 3.52 14.14
C PRO A 62 3.90 2.69 13.08
N ILE A 63 2.75 3.16 12.59
CA ILE A 63 2.03 2.44 11.52
C ILE A 63 2.77 2.54 10.19
N HIS A 64 3.42 3.67 9.90
CA HIS A 64 4.24 3.86 8.72
C HIS A 64 5.37 2.83 8.66
N ASN A 65 6.11 2.66 9.76
CA ASN A 65 7.15 1.64 9.86
C ASN A 65 6.57 0.22 9.79
N ALA A 66 5.42 -0.03 10.40
CA ALA A 66 4.77 -1.33 10.37
C ALA A 66 4.40 -1.79 8.95
N TRP A 67 4.03 -0.87 8.03
CA TRP A 67 3.77 -1.23 6.64
C TRP A 67 4.99 -1.83 5.95
N SER A 68 6.15 -1.18 6.00
CA SER A 68 7.36 -1.68 5.34
C SER A 68 7.74 -3.07 5.83
N GLN A 69 7.65 -3.31 7.13
CA GLN A 69 7.94 -4.60 7.74
C GLN A 69 6.89 -5.67 7.37
N LEU A 70 5.61 -5.30 7.37
CA LEU A 70 4.53 -6.21 7.00
C LEU A 70 4.66 -6.70 5.55
N TRP A 71 5.01 -5.81 4.62
CA TRP A 71 5.20 -6.18 3.21
C TRP A 71 6.32 -7.19 3.01
N LEU A 72 7.41 -7.10 3.80
CA LEU A 72 8.48 -8.08 3.79
C LEU A 72 7.98 -9.45 4.28
N ASP A 73 7.26 -9.50 5.40
CA ASP A 73 6.73 -10.75 5.95
C ASP A 73 5.70 -11.38 5.00
N ILE A 74 4.77 -10.58 4.44
CA ILE A 74 3.77 -11.06 3.47
C ILE A 74 4.44 -11.61 2.20
N GLY A 75 5.42 -10.89 1.65
CA GLY A 75 6.11 -11.28 0.42
C GLY A 75 6.95 -12.54 0.60
N ASN A 76 7.51 -12.75 1.79
CA ASN A 76 8.32 -13.93 2.11
C ASN A 76 7.50 -15.15 2.57
N ASP A 77 6.20 -15.00 2.86
CA ASP A 77 5.34 -16.14 3.18
C ASP A 77 4.82 -16.81 1.89
N PRO A 78 5.28 -18.02 1.55
CA PRO A 78 4.92 -18.69 0.30
C PRO A 78 3.45 -19.14 0.24
N ASP A 79 2.74 -19.13 1.37
CA ASP A 79 1.34 -19.56 1.45
C ASP A 79 0.36 -18.43 1.11
N ASN A 80 0.85 -17.20 0.93
CA ASN A 80 0.08 -16.10 0.40
C ASN A 80 -0.01 -16.20 -1.13
N GLU A 81 -1.20 -16.06 -1.69
CA GLU A 81 -1.48 -16.23 -3.12
C GLU A 81 -2.17 -15.03 -3.77
N VAL A 82 -2.94 -14.27 -3.00
CA VAL A 82 -3.55 -12.98 -3.36
C VAL A 82 -3.60 -12.12 -2.11
N LEU A 83 -3.29 -10.84 -2.22
CA LEU A 83 -3.43 -9.86 -1.16
C LEU A 83 -4.64 -8.98 -1.41
N ILE A 84 -5.54 -8.85 -0.43
CA ILE A 84 -6.58 -7.82 -0.36
C ILE A 84 -6.16 -6.82 0.72
N PHE A 85 -6.07 -5.53 0.36
CA PHE A 85 -5.66 -4.47 1.25
C PHE A 85 -6.78 -3.44 1.43
N SER A 86 -7.12 -3.10 2.66
CA SER A 86 -8.25 -2.22 2.96
C SER A 86 -8.02 -1.35 4.20
N GLY A 87 -8.73 -0.24 4.31
CA GLY A 87 -8.88 0.52 5.55
C GLY A 87 -9.99 -0.03 6.45
N THR A 88 -10.25 0.67 7.54
CA THR A 88 -11.32 0.37 8.49
C THR A 88 -12.34 1.51 8.52
N GLY A 89 -13.64 1.18 8.63
CA GLY A 89 -14.74 2.15 8.66
C GLY A 89 -15.00 2.76 7.28
N ASP A 90 -15.25 4.07 7.26
CA ASP A 90 -15.65 4.84 6.09
C ASP A 90 -14.57 5.84 5.62
N LYS A 91 -13.34 5.70 6.11
CA LYS A 91 -12.18 6.50 5.73
C LYS A 91 -10.99 5.59 5.42
N TRP A 92 -10.21 5.96 4.41
CA TRP A 92 -8.96 5.26 4.08
C TRP A 92 -7.91 5.50 5.18
N ILE A 93 -7.43 6.73 5.29
CA ILE A 93 -6.63 7.22 6.42
C ILE A 93 -7.29 8.51 6.89
N ALA A 94 -7.83 8.50 8.11
CA ALA A 94 -8.73 9.56 8.58
C ALA A 94 -8.02 10.87 8.95
N GLY A 95 -6.73 10.80 9.28
CA GLY A 95 -5.94 11.96 9.68
C GLY A 95 -4.62 11.54 10.29
N PHE A 96 -3.95 12.49 10.95
CA PHE A 96 -2.68 12.26 11.63
C PHE A 96 -2.89 11.88 13.10
N ASP A 97 -2.04 10.98 13.60
CA ASP A 97 -1.97 10.67 15.03
C ASP A 97 -1.54 11.93 15.80
N PRO A 98 -2.29 12.36 16.83
CA PRO A 98 -1.92 13.51 17.66
C PRO A 98 -0.53 13.42 18.30
N GLU A 99 0.01 12.22 18.50
CA GLU A 99 1.36 12.03 19.04
C GLU A 99 2.44 12.60 18.11
N MET A 100 2.22 12.61 16.78
CA MET A 100 3.15 13.21 15.83
C MET A 100 3.37 14.72 16.06
N ALA A 101 2.38 15.42 16.61
CA ALA A 101 2.50 16.85 16.91
C ALA A 101 3.41 17.13 18.12
N LYS A 102 3.69 16.12 18.94
CA LYS A 102 4.55 16.25 20.13
C LYS A 102 6.03 16.15 19.80
N GLU A 103 6.36 15.53 18.67
CA GLU A 103 7.73 15.38 18.21
C GLU A 103 7.81 15.77 16.72
N PRO A 104 7.93 17.07 16.42
CA PRO A 104 7.94 17.54 15.04
C PRO A 104 9.10 16.93 14.23
N ILE A 105 8.83 16.50 13.02
CA ILE A 105 9.81 15.81 12.15
C ILE A 105 11.11 16.63 11.98
N HIS A 106 11.01 17.93 11.89
CA HIS A 106 12.18 18.83 11.70
C HIS A 106 13.05 19.01 12.95
N GLU A 107 12.58 18.57 14.12
CA GLU A 107 13.32 18.59 15.38
C GLU A 107 14.02 17.25 15.67
N LEU A 108 13.79 16.22 14.84
CA LEU A 108 14.44 14.93 15.01
C LEU A 108 15.97 15.03 14.87
N PRO A 109 16.74 14.30 15.71
CA PRO A 109 18.17 14.12 15.48
C PRO A 109 18.46 13.55 14.09
N ALA A 110 19.59 13.90 13.49
CA ALA A 110 19.94 13.53 12.12
C ALA A 110 19.82 12.02 11.83
N ASP A 111 20.27 11.16 12.76
CA ASP A 111 20.18 9.72 12.61
C ASP A 111 18.73 9.24 12.65
N ALA A 112 17.91 9.76 13.58
CA ALA A 112 16.49 9.44 13.66
C ALA A 112 15.75 9.96 12.42
N PHE A 113 16.07 11.15 11.92
CA PHE A 113 15.48 11.68 10.68
C PHE A 113 15.83 10.78 9.48
N TYR A 114 17.08 10.35 9.37
CA TYR A 114 17.46 9.42 8.29
C TYR A 114 16.72 8.09 8.39
N ASP A 115 16.72 7.44 9.57
CA ASP A 115 16.16 6.11 9.73
C ASP A 115 14.63 6.07 9.67
N GLN A 116 13.96 7.01 10.35
CA GLN A 116 12.52 6.98 10.57
C GLN A 116 11.73 7.74 9.49
N ILE A 117 12.38 8.67 8.79
CA ILE A 117 11.72 9.49 7.77
C ILE A 117 12.22 9.09 6.39
N TYR A 118 13.47 9.35 6.01
CA TYR A 118 13.97 9.11 4.67
C TYR A 118 14.03 7.62 4.32
N SER A 119 14.70 6.83 5.15
CA SER A 119 14.91 5.40 4.89
C SER A 119 13.58 4.62 4.96
N ASP A 120 12.71 4.97 5.91
CA ASP A 120 11.43 4.30 6.07
C ASP A 120 10.45 4.66 4.95
N ALA A 121 10.39 5.93 4.53
CA ALA A 121 9.54 6.38 3.42
C ALA A 121 9.90 5.68 2.08
N THR A 122 11.20 5.55 1.79
CA THR A 122 11.63 4.83 0.58
C THR A 122 11.34 3.34 0.67
N LYS A 123 11.68 2.69 1.77
CA LYS A 123 11.47 1.25 1.99
C LYS A 123 10.02 0.84 1.95
N LEU A 124 9.11 1.69 2.35
CA LEU A 124 7.69 1.41 2.39
C LEU A 124 7.14 1.02 1.01
N LEU A 125 7.37 1.86 0.00
CA LEU A 125 6.92 1.61 -1.37
C LEU A 125 7.77 0.54 -2.06
N GLU A 126 9.09 0.54 -1.82
CA GLU A 126 10.00 -0.47 -2.35
C GLU A 126 9.63 -1.86 -1.84
N ALA A 127 9.42 -2.04 -0.52
CA ALA A 127 9.03 -3.32 0.04
C ALA A 127 7.73 -3.84 -0.57
N PHE A 128 6.73 -2.98 -0.78
CA PHE A 128 5.48 -3.36 -1.44
C PHE A 128 5.69 -3.82 -2.87
N ILE A 129 6.42 -3.05 -3.67
CA ILE A 129 6.57 -3.33 -5.11
C ILE A 129 7.59 -4.43 -5.40
N PHE A 130 8.70 -4.51 -4.64
CA PHE A 130 9.76 -5.46 -4.92
C PHE A 130 9.60 -6.81 -4.23
N ASN A 131 8.97 -6.87 -3.05
CA ASN A 131 8.88 -8.11 -2.28
C ASN A 131 7.54 -8.85 -2.44
N ILE A 132 6.44 -8.15 -2.74
CA ILE A 132 5.15 -8.80 -2.99
C ILE A 132 5.08 -9.24 -4.44
N ASP A 133 5.10 -10.54 -4.70
CA ASP A 133 5.07 -11.16 -6.04
C ASP A 133 3.72 -11.86 -6.35
N ILE A 134 2.68 -11.57 -5.57
CA ILE A 134 1.32 -12.07 -5.74
C ILE A 134 0.39 -10.97 -6.21
N PRO A 135 -0.74 -11.30 -6.88
CA PRO A 135 -1.75 -10.30 -7.22
C PRO A 135 -2.26 -9.53 -6.00
N THR A 136 -2.47 -8.23 -6.16
CA THR A 136 -2.93 -7.34 -5.09
C THR A 136 -4.20 -6.61 -5.48
N ILE A 137 -5.14 -6.50 -4.54
CA ILE A 137 -6.42 -5.82 -4.69
C ILE A 137 -6.57 -4.82 -3.55
N ALA A 138 -6.70 -3.55 -3.84
CA ALA A 138 -7.00 -2.54 -2.84
C ALA A 138 -8.48 -2.21 -2.79
N CYS A 139 -8.96 -1.92 -1.57
CA CYS A 139 -10.31 -1.47 -1.27
C CYS A 139 -10.24 -0.11 -0.58
N ILE A 140 -10.37 0.99 -1.33
CA ILE A 140 -10.42 2.34 -0.76
C ILE A 140 -11.81 2.57 -0.19
N ASN A 141 -11.94 2.43 1.12
CA ASN A 141 -13.21 2.47 1.86
C ASN A 141 -13.73 3.89 2.15
N GLY A 142 -13.09 4.90 1.60
CA GLY A 142 -13.46 6.32 1.72
C GLY A 142 -12.29 7.24 1.47
N SER A 143 -12.50 8.54 1.56
CA SER A 143 -11.45 9.54 1.37
C SER A 143 -10.40 9.45 2.47
N GLY A 144 -9.15 9.81 2.14
CA GLY A 144 -8.07 9.79 3.12
C GLY A 144 -6.72 10.16 2.52
N LEU A 145 -5.71 10.20 3.37
CA LEU A 145 -4.30 10.44 3.00
C LEU A 145 -3.66 9.16 2.45
N HIS A 146 -2.51 9.28 1.79
CA HIS A 146 -1.68 8.15 1.36
C HIS A 146 -2.45 7.10 0.53
N THR A 147 -3.21 7.57 -0.46
CA THR A 147 -3.93 6.67 -1.38
C THR A 147 -3.01 5.97 -2.37
N GLU A 148 -1.75 6.40 -2.51
CA GLU A 148 -0.72 5.74 -3.33
C GLU A 148 -0.54 4.27 -2.99
N PHE A 149 -0.69 3.86 -1.73
CA PHE A 149 -0.62 2.44 -1.33
C PHE A 149 -1.69 1.59 -2.02
N ALA A 150 -2.90 2.15 -2.16
CA ALA A 150 -3.97 1.50 -2.88
C ALA A 150 -3.75 1.56 -4.40
N LEU A 151 -3.26 2.69 -4.91
CA LEU A 151 -3.04 2.92 -6.34
C LEU A 151 -1.86 2.10 -6.90
N LEU A 152 -0.94 1.67 -6.05
CA LEU A 152 0.14 0.74 -6.41
C LEU A 152 -0.31 -0.73 -6.48
N CYS A 153 -1.51 -1.07 -6.00
CA CYS A 153 -2.08 -2.40 -6.17
C CYS A 153 -2.42 -2.67 -7.63
N ASP A 154 -2.42 -3.96 -8.01
CA ASP A 154 -2.74 -4.37 -9.39
C ASP A 154 -4.20 -4.05 -9.77
N ILE A 155 -5.10 -4.11 -8.78
CA ILE A 155 -6.52 -3.78 -8.91
C ILE A 155 -6.92 -2.88 -7.75
N THR A 156 -7.63 -1.79 -8.04
CA THR A 156 -8.11 -0.85 -7.03
C THR A 156 -9.62 -0.65 -7.15
N LEU A 157 -10.33 -0.89 -6.07
CA LEU A 157 -11.76 -0.62 -5.92
C LEU A 157 -11.94 0.54 -4.96
N CYS A 158 -13.00 1.35 -5.11
CA CYS A 158 -13.31 2.37 -4.12
C CYS A 158 -14.82 2.46 -3.82
N ALA A 159 -15.14 2.99 -2.65
CA ALA A 159 -16.51 3.31 -2.27
C ALA A 159 -17.04 4.51 -3.08
N GLU A 160 -18.34 4.56 -3.34
CA GLU A 160 -19.00 5.56 -4.20
C GLU A 160 -18.76 7.02 -3.77
N TYR A 161 -18.57 7.26 -2.48
CA TYR A 161 -18.34 8.60 -1.92
C TYR A 161 -16.85 8.94 -1.72
N THR A 162 -15.95 8.10 -2.21
CA THR A 162 -14.50 8.33 -2.11
C THR A 162 -14.09 9.55 -2.94
N GLU A 163 -13.29 10.41 -2.34
CA GLU A 163 -12.58 11.48 -3.02
C GLU A 163 -11.08 11.22 -2.88
N LEU A 164 -10.36 11.14 -3.98
CA LEU A 164 -8.90 11.08 -4.02
C LEU A 164 -8.35 12.50 -4.13
N PHE A 165 -7.30 12.80 -3.41
CA PHE A 165 -6.65 14.12 -3.43
C PHE A 165 -5.22 14.02 -2.91
N ASP A 166 -4.43 15.02 -3.26
CA ASP A 166 -3.10 15.24 -2.67
C ASP A 166 -3.09 16.57 -1.92
N PRO A 167 -2.84 16.58 -0.60
CA PRO A 167 -2.88 17.79 0.18
C PRO A 167 -1.53 18.54 0.26
N HIS A 168 -0.42 17.95 -0.23
CA HIS A 168 0.92 18.47 -0.01
C HIS A 168 1.06 19.93 -0.41
N PHE A 169 0.73 20.26 -1.66
CA PHE A 169 0.89 21.61 -2.18
C PHE A 169 0.06 22.65 -1.40
N LYS A 170 -1.15 22.28 -0.97
CA LYS A 170 -2.01 23.11 -0.13
C LYS A 170 -1.38 23.43 1.22
N PHE A 171 -0.56 22.51 1.75
CA PHE A 171 0.14 22.68 3.03
C PHE A 171 1.59 23.15 2.85
N ASN A 172 1.96 23.69 1.69
CA ASN A 172 3.30 24.13 1.33
C ASN A 172 4.33 22.97 1.44
N LEU A 173 3.94 21.78 1.00
CA LEU A 173 4.78 20.58 0.91
C LEU A 173 4.92 20.14 -0.53
N VAL A 174 5.93 19.35 -0.81
CA VAL A 174 6.16 18.71 -2.11
C VAL A 174 5.53 17.31 -2.08
N PRO A 175 4.74 16.90 -3.10
CA PRO A 175 4.11 15.57 -3.15
C PRO A 175 5.13 14.49 -3.54
N GLY A 176 6.02 14.14 -2.62
CA GLY A 176 7.18 13.28 -2.87
C GLY A 176 7.09 11.87 -2.30
N ASP A 177 6.12 11.59 -1.44
CA ASP A 177 5.91 10.32 -0.73
C ASP A 177 5.36 9.17 -1.58
N GLY A 178 5.21 9.37 -2.89
CA GLY A 178 4.66 8.39 -3.84
C GLY A 178 3.35 8.80 -4.48
N GLN A 179 2.56 9.68 -3.87
CA GLN A 179 1.28 10.14 -4.44
C GLN A 179 1.50 10.86 -5.78
N GLY A 180 2.48 11.78 -5.85
CA GLY A 180 2.83 12.46 -7.08
C GLY A 180 3.27 11.51 -8.19
N LEU A 181 4.03 10.48 -7.85
CA LEU A 181 4.50 9.45 -8.76
C LEU A 181 3.34 8.60 -9.30
N THR A 182 2.45 8.14 -8.41
CA THR A 182 1.28 7.31 -8.81
C THR A 182 0.31 8.09 -9.69
N PHE A 183 0.06 9.37 -9.40
CA PHE A 183 -0.79 10.22 -10.24
C PHE A 183 -0.18 10.42 -11.63
N GLN A 184 1.12 10.73 -11.71
CA GLN A 184 1.80 10.89 -13.01
C GLN A 184 1.73 9.64 -13.88
N GLU A 185 1.91 8.47 -13.27
CA GLU A 185 1.94 7.20 -13.99
C GLU A 185 0.55 6.77 -14.46
N LEU A 186 -0.49 6.92 -13.62
CA LEU A 186 -1.82 6.41 -13.91
C LEU A 186 -2.67 7.36 -14.76
N MET A 187 -2.62 8.67 -14.50
CA MET A 187 -3.45 9.64 -15.24
C MET A 187 -2.68 10.48 -16.27
N GLY A 188 -1.36 10.33 -16.30
CA GLY A 188 -0.47 11.09 -17.17
C GLY A 188 -0.07 12.46 -16.60
N PRO A 189 1.06 13.05 -17.08
CA PRO A 189 1.71 14.19 -16.42
C PRO A 189 0.85 15.46 -16.41
N LYS A 190 0.00 15.68 -17.40
CA LYS A 190 -0.83 16.90 -17.46
C LYS A 190 -1.96 16.91 -16.42
N ARG A 191 -2.67 15.79 -16.29
CA ARG A 191 -3.73 15.67 -15.29
C ARG A 191 -3.13 15.65 -13.88
N ALA A 192 -2.05 14.91 -13.67
CA ALA A 192 -1.34 14.88 -12.41
C ALA A 192 -0.90 16.29 -11.97
N ALA A 193 -0.24 17.06 -12.84
CA ALA A 193 0.18 18.43 -12.53
C ALA A 193 -1.01 19.33 -12.13
N TYR A 194 -2.15 19.21 -12.81
CA TYR A 194 -3.34 19.98 -12.44
C TYR A 194 -3.77 19.68 -11.01
N PHE A 195 -4.04 18.42 -10.68
CA PHE A 195 -4.53 18.04 -9.34
C PHE A 195 -3.51 18.23 -8.23
N LEU A 196 -2.21 18.02 -8.51
CA LEU A 196 -1.16 18.24 -7.52
C LEU A 196 -0.98 19.74 -7.19
N TYR A 197 -1.09 20.65 -8.17
CA TYR A 197 -0.97 22.09 -7.93
C TYR A 197 -2.24 22.71 -7.36
N THR A 198 -3.43 22.22 -7.74
CA THR A 198 -4.69 22.78 -7.25
C THR A 198 -5.13 22.16 -5.93
N SER A 199 -4.65 20.95 -5.62
CA SER A 199 -5.17 20.11 -4.53
C SER A 199 -6.68 19.87 -4.62
N ASP A 200 -7.24 19.95 -5.84
CA ASP A 200 -8.63 19.64 -6.08
C ASP A 200 -8.90 18.15 -5.86
N LYS A 201 -10.12 17.85 -5.47
CA LYS A 201 -10.54 16.48 -5.22
C LYS A 201 -11.02 15.82 -6.51
N ILE A 202 -10.69 14.54 -6.62
CA ILE A 202 -11.12 13.65 -7.69
C ILE A 202 -12.18 12.73 -7.10
N ASP A 203 -13.43 12.85 -7.48
CA ASP A 203 -14.49 11.96 -7.03
C ASP A 203 -14.31 10.52 -7.56
N ALA A 204 -15.03 9.57 -6.99
CA ALA A 204 -14.88 8.16 -7.33
C ALA A 204 -15.13 7.86 -8.82
N GLN A 205 -16.12 8.52 -9.44
CA GLN A 205 -16.43 8.29 -10.85
C GLN A 205 -15.36 8.90 -11.76
N MET A 206 -14.91 10.09 -11.45
CA MET A 206 -13.79 10.75 -12.15
C MET A 206 -12.51 9.93 -12.01
N ALA A 207 -12.22 9.37 -10.81
CA ALA A 207 -11.08 8.49 -10.57
C ALA A 207 -11.13 7.24 -11.46
N LYS A 208 -12.30 6.65 -11.65
CA LYS A 208 -12.51 5.53 -12.57
C LYS A 208 -12.28 5.93 -14.03
N GLU A 209 -12.82 7.05 -14.46
CA GLU A 209 -12.65 7.57 -15.84
C GLU A 209 -11.20 7.93 -16.16
N MET A 210 -10.43 8.36 -15.15
CA MET A 210 -9.00 8.66 -15.28
C MET A 210 -8.09 7.43 -15.17
N GLY A 211 -8.63 6.26 -14.80
CA GLY A 211 -7.86 5.03 -14.65
C GLY A 211 -7.15 4.89 -13.31
N LEU A 212 -7.49 5.70 -12.30
CA LEU A 212 -6.96 5.58 -10.94
C LEU A 212 -7.55 4.40 -10.20
N VAL A 213 -8.84 4.08 -10.46
CA VAL A 213 -9.51 2.93 -9.87
C VAL A 213 -10.23 2.11 -10.94
N ASN A 214 -10.42 0.81 -10.70
CA ASN A 214 -11.05 -0.10 -11.65
C ASN A 214 -12.56 -0.15 -11.51
N GLU A 215 -13.05 -0.17 -10.27
CA GLU A 215 -14.50 -0.25 -9.98
C GLU A 215 -14.87 0.71 -8.85
N VAL A 216 -16.08 1.28 -8.97
CA VAL A 216 -16.74 2.07 -7.93
C VAL A 216 -17.96 1.27 -7.46
N VAL A 217 -18.06 1.00 -6.16
CA VAL A 217 -19.11 0.15 -5.60
C VAL A 217 -19.60 0.70 -4.25
N PRO A 218 -20.82 0.36 -3.80
CA PRO A 218 -21.26 0.69 -2.44
C PRO A 218 -20.27 0.15 -1.38
N LEU A 219 -20.13 0.87 -0.26
CA LEU A 219 -19.17 0.51 0.79
C LEU A 219 -19.34 -0.92 1.30
N ASP A 220 -20.59 -1.34 1.53
CA ASP A 220 -20.91 -2.69 2.00
C ASP A 220 -20.61 -3.79 0.97
N ARG A 221 -20.48 -3.43 -0.31
CA ARG A 221 -20.10 -4.33 -1.40
C ARG A 221 -18.59 -4.35 -1.69
N LEU A 222 -17.84 -3.39 -1.14
CA LEU A 222 -16.44 -3.18 -1.49
C LEU A 222 -15.57 -4.40 -1.17
N LEU A 223 -15.58 -4.87 0.06
CA LEU A 223 -14.80 -6.03 0.48
C LEU A 223 -15.34 -7.35 -0.11
N PRO A 224 -16.66 -7.63 -0.13
CA PRO A 224 -17.19 -8.78 -0.85
C PRO A 224 -16.75 -8.83 -2.32
N ARG A 225 -16.76 -7.68 -3.01
CA ARG A 225 -16.32 -7.62 -4.41
C ARG A 225 -14.85 -7.95 -4.59
N ALA A 226 -13.99 -7.47 -3.71
CA ALA A 226 -12.56 -7.82 -3.72
C ALA A 226 -12.34 -9.33 -3.52
N TRP A 227 -13.10 -9.96 -2.64
CA TRP A 227 -13.06 -11.41 -2.45
C TRP A 227 -13.52 -12.18 -3.70
N GLU A 228 -14.61 -11.76 -4.37
CA GLU A 228 -15.06 -12.36 -5.65
C GLU A 228 -13.94 -12.31 -6.72
N ILE A 229 -13.24 -11.16 -6.82
CA ILE A 229 -12.12 -11.00 -7.76
C ILE A 229 -10.94 -11.90 -7.36
N ALA A 230 -10.58 -11.93 -6.09
CA ALA A 230 -9.50 -12.78 -5.58
C ALA A 230 -9.78 -14.27 -5.84
N GLU A 231 -11.00 -14.75 -5.57
CA GLU A 231 -11.42 -16.13 -5.85
C GLU A 231 -11.38 -16.45 -7.33
N LYS A 232 -11.75 -15.51 -8.21
CA LYS A 232 -11.61 -15.66 -9.66
C LYS A 232 -10.15 -15.78 -10.08
N ILE A 233 -9.26 -14.99 -9.52
CA ILE A 233 -7.81 -15.07 -9.74
C ILE A 233 -7.28 -16.44 -9.29
N MET A 234 -7.73 -16.93 -8.15
CA MET A 234 -7.32 -18.22 -7.58
C MET A 234 -7.66 -19.44 -8.47
N GLN A 235 -8.58 -19.32 -9.41
CA GLN A 235 -8.89 -20.37 -10.38
C GLN A 235 -7.75 -20.67 -11.37
N LYS A 236 -6.75 -19.78 -11.46
CA LYS A 236 -5.58 -19.97 -12.33
C LYS A 236 -4.43 -20.65 -11.59
N PRO A 237 -3.58 -21.42 -12.30
CA PRO A 237 -2.40 -22.02 -11.67
C PRO A 237 -1.53 -20.99 -10.97
N ARG A 238 -0.95 -21.38 -9.84
CA ARG A 238 -0.09 -20.51 -9.00
C ARG A 238 1.03 -19.82 -9.79
N SER A 239 1.75 -20.58 -10.61
CA SER A 239 2.84 -20.03 -11.43
C SER A 239 2.35 -18.94 -12.39
N ILE A 240 1.18 -19.12 -12.99
CA ILE A 240 0.60 -18.14 -13.93
C ILE A 240 0.25 -16.85 -13.19
N ARG A 241 -0.36 -16.94 -12.00
CA ARG A 241 -0.68 -15.76 -11.19
C ARG A 241 0.57 -14.94 -10.86
N ARG A 242 1.63 -15.61 -10.35
CA ARG A 242 2.89 -14.95 -9.95
C ARG A 242 3.66 -14.37 -11.14
N LEU A 243 3.76 -15.11 -12.24
CA LEU A 243 4.41 -14.62 -13.46
C LEU A 243 3.64 -13.44 -14.07
N THR A 244 2.32 -13.45 -14.02
CA THR A 244 1.50 -12.31 -14.45
C THR A 244 1.76 -11.09 -13.56
N SER A 245 1.76 -11.26 -12.24
CA SER A 245 2.10 -10.18 -11.30
C SER A 245 3.49 -9.60 -11.58
N ALA A 246 4.50 -10.46 -11.84
CA ALA A 246 5.85 -10.01 -12.18
C ALA A 246 5.90 -9.15 -13.46
N VAL A 247 5.10 -9.50 -14.49
CA VAL A 247 4.99 -8.72 -15.72
C VAL A 247 4.35 -7.36 -15.46
N LEU A 248 3.21 -7.33 -14.77
CA LEU A 248 2.45 -6.10 -14.51
C LEU A 248 3.24 -5.13 -13.63
N ARG A 249 3.94 -5.62 -12.61
CA ARG A 249 4.73 -4.81 -11.67
C ARG A 249 6.04 -4.28 -12.23
N ARG A 250 6.48 -4.78 -13.41
CA ARG A 250 7.74 -4.33 -14.00
C ARG A 250 7.81 -2.82 -14.22
N GLN A 251 6.70 -2.20 -14.61
CA GLN A 251 6.61 -0.76 -14.82
C GLN A 251 6.80 0.00 -13.50
N TRP A 252 6.10 -0.39 -12.43
CA TRP A 252 6.28 0.18 -11.11
C TRP A 252 7.71 0.02 -10.59
N LYS A 253 8.32 -1.15 -10.75
CA LYS A 253 9.72 -1.39 -10.36
C LYS A 253 10.67 -0.42 -11.02
N ARG A 254 10.52 -0.20 -12.32
CA ARG A 254 11.34 0.78 -13.04
C ARG A 254 11.09 2.20 -12.53
N ARG A 255 9.84 2.57 -12.38
CA ARG A 255 9.44 3.90 -11.93
C ARG A 255 9.97 4.23 -10.54
N LEU A 256 9.89 3.30 -9.61
CA LEU A 256 10.43 3.51 -8.27
C LEU A 256 11.97 3.65 -8.27
N VAL A 257 12.67 2.81 -9.02
CA VAL A 257 14.14 2.91 -9.12
C VAL A 257 14.59 4.23 -9.75
N GLU A 258 13.86 4.72 -10.74
CA GLU A 258 14.21 5.95 -11.46
C GLU A 258 13.88 7.21 -10.65
N ASP A 259 12.74 7.24 -9.93
CA ASP A 259 12.19 8.49 -9.43
C ASP A 259 11.91 8.55 -7.92
N LEU A 260 11.68 7.42 -7.22
CA LEU A 260 11.23 7.47 -5.82
C LEU A 260 12.21 8.25 -4.93
N GLY A 261 13.49 7.94 -5.01
CA GLY A 261 14.52 8.62 -4.22
C GLY A 261 14.60 10.13 -4.53
N PHE A 262 14.38 10.52 -5.79
CA PHE A 262 14.31 11.91 -6.21
C PHE A 262 13.09 12.61 -5.60
N HIS A 263 11.92 11.98 -5.65
CA HIS A 263 10.67 12.53 -5.10
C HIS A 263 10.76 12.72 -3.59
N VAL A 264 11.15 11.68 -2.84
CA VAL A 264 11.30 11.75 -1.37
C VAL A 264 12.32 12.80 -0.96
N ALA A 265 13.49 12.87 -1.64
CA ALA A 265 14.50 13.88 -1.33
C ALA A 265 13.98 15.31 -1.52
N HIS A 266 13.17 15.57 -2.55
CA HIS A 266 12.59 16.90 -2.79
C HIS A 266 11.49 17.24 -1.80
N GLU A 267 10.69 16.27 -1.36
CA GLU A 267 9.73 16.47 -0.28
C GLU A 267 10.43 16.87 1.01
N LEU A 268 11.44 16.12 1.41
CA LEU A 268 12.21 16.41 2.63
C LEU A 268 12.95 17.75 2.56
N LEU A 269 13.51 18.09 1.39
CA LEU A 269 14.09 19.42 1.16
C LEU A 269 13.00 20.51 1.30
N GLY A 270 11.82 20.28 0.72
CA GLY A 270 10.68 21.21 0.83
C GLY A 270 10.22 21.41 2.27
N MET A 271 10.17 20.33 3.07
CA MET A 271 9.88 20.41 4.50
C MET A 271 10.90 21.28 5.24
N HIS A 272 12.18 21.12 4.95
CA HIS A 272 13.25 21.91 5.57
C HIS A 272 13.19 23.39 5.17
N LEU A 273 12.87 23.69 3.91
CA LEU A 273 12.80 25.08 3.40
C LEU A 273 11.52 25.81 3.82
N LYS A 274 10.48 25.10 4.26
CA LYS A 274 9.20 25.70 4.69
C LYS A 274 9.33 26.72 5.80
N GLU A 275 10.34 26.61 6.66
CA GLU A 275 10.59 27.53 7.78
C GLU A 275 11.17 28.88 7.35
N VAL A 276 11.67 28.97 6.12
CA VAL A 276 12.31 30.20 5.61
C VAL A 276 11.29 31.20 5.04
N SER A 277 10.04 30.77 4.86
CA SER A 277 8.96 31.57 4.26
C SER A 277 8.01 32.16 5.31
N LYS A 278 8.55 32.93 6.27
CA LYS A 278 7.73 33.76 7.17
C LYS A 278 7.70 35.21 6.70
#